data_a3f99e8a34877ee2bebb0216a64a7adb
#
_entry.id   a3f99e8a34877ee2bebb0216a64a7adb
#
_cell.length_a   1.000
_cell.length_b   1.000
_cell.length_c   1.000
_cell.angle_alpha   90.00
_cell.angle_beta   90.00
_cell.angle_gamma   90.00
#
_symmetry.space_group_name_H-M   'P 1'
#
loop_
_entity.id
_entity.type
_entity.pdbx_description
1 polymer ?
#
loop_
_entity_poly.entity_id
_entity_poly.type
_entity_poly.pdbx_seq_one_letter_code
_entity_poly.pdbx_strand_id
1 'polypeptide(L)'
;KRAELVAVLELARRALAQQLREREVFDSPDTVKHYLQLHLAAKGHEVFAVLFLDAQNRLLALEELFRGTLTQTSVYPREVVLRALHHQAAAVVLAHNHPSGSVQPSRADEALTQTLKTTLALVDVRVLDHVIVAPGQALSMAEKGLV
;
A
#
# COMPACT_ATOMS: atom_id res chain seq x y z
N LYS A 1 2.83 -29.72 0.24
CA LYS A 1 1.80 -29.13 1.10
C LYS A 1 2.12 -27.70 1.44
N ARG A 2 3.15 -27.43 2.27
CA ARG A 2 3.53 -26.06 2.55
C ARG A 2 4.09 -25.37 1.29
N ALA A 3 4.92 -26.09 0.50
CA ALA A 3 5.45 -25.57 -0.75
C ALA A 3 4.36 -25.34 -1.79
N GLU A 4 3.36 -26.21 -1.83
CA GLU A 4 2.21 -26.06 -2.72
C GLU A 4 1.37 -24.85 -2.32
N LEU A 5 1.15 -24.62 -1.02
CA LEU A 5 0.43 -23.46 -0.53
C LEU A 5 1.18 -22.17 -0.87
N VAL A 6 2.49 -22.12 -0.67
CA VAL A 6 3.32 -20.97 -1.03
C VAL A 6 3.23 -20.69 -2.52
N ALA A 7 3.26 -21.72 -3.37
CA ALA A 7 3.13 -21.57 -4.81
C ALA A 7 1.75 -21.01 -5.22
N VAL A 8 0.67 -21.48 -4.58
CA VAL A 8 -0.68 -20.98 -4.82
C VAL A 8 -0.79 -19.49 -4.45
N LEU A 9 -0.26 -19.11 -3.28
CA LEU A 9 -0.26 -17.71 -2.85
C LEU A 9 0.53 -16.81 -3.80
N GLU A 10 1.69 -17.30 -4.29
CA GLU A 10 2.50 -16.54 -5.25
C GLU A 10 1.78 -16.36 -6.58
N LEU A 11 1.11 -17.42 -7.07
CA LEU A 11 0.30 -17.30 -8.29
C LEU A 11 -0.83 -16.30 -8.11
N ALA A 12 -1.50 -16.29 -6.96
CA ALA A 12 -2.55 -15.33 -6.65
C ALA A 12 -2.00 -13.90 -6.66
N ARG A 13 -0.84 -13.66 -6.04
CA ARG A 13 -0.18 -12.33 -6.06
C ARG A 13 0.12 -11.88 -7.48
N ARG A 14 0.67 -12.77 -8.31
CA ARG A 14 1.02 -12.45 -9.70
C ARG A 14 -0.21 -12.14 -10.54
N ALA A 15 -1.29 -12.90 -10.34
CA ALA A 15 -2.54 -12.66 -11.06
C ALA A 15 -3.15 -11.30 -10.69
N LEU A 16 -3.18 -10.95 -9.40
CA LEU A 16 -3.67 -9.66 -8.95
C LEU A 16 -2.78 -8.52 -9.43
N ALA A 17 -1.46 -8.67 -9.37
CA ALA A 17 -0.51 -7.69 -9.88
C ALA A 17 -0.72 -7.44 -11.37
N GLN A 18 -0.95 -8.49 -12.14
CA GLN A 18 -1.19 -8.37 -13.58
C GLN A 18 -2.45 -7.56 -13.89
N GLN A 19 -3.53 -7.80 -13.14
CA GLN A 19 -4.76 -7.01 -13.27
C GLN A 19 -4.49 -5.53 -12.99
N LEU A 20 -3.70 -5.22 -11.96
CA LEU A 20 -3.39 -3.85 -11.57
C LEU A 20 -2.43 -3.16 -12.55
N ARG A 21 -1.64 -3.93 -13.32
CA ARG A 21 -0.79 -3.40 -14.39
C ARG A 21 -1.56 -3.11 -15.68
N GLU A 22 -2.62 -3.87 -15.94
CA GLU A 22 -3.39 -3.75 -17.17
C GLU A 22 -4.49 -2.70 -17.09
N ARG A 23 -4.99 -2.42 -15.89
CA ARG A 23 -6.13 -1.53 -15.65
C ARG A 23 -5.80 -0.53 -14.56
N GLU A 24 -6.56 0.56 -14.52
CA GLU A 24 -6.46 1.52 -13.44
C GLU A 24 -6.83 0.87 -12.11
N VAL A 25 -6.10 1.19 -11.05
CA VAL A 25 -6.37 0.63 -9.72
C VAL A 25 -7.77 1.00 -9.21
N PHE A 26 -8.31 2.13 -9.63
CA PHE A 26 -9.66 2.56 -9.26
C PHE A 26 -10.78 1.70 -9.84
N ASP A 27 -10.53 1.02 -10.95
CA ASP A 27 -11.52 0.14 -11.57
C ASP A 27 -11.71 -1.15 -10.77
N SER A 28 -10.77 -1.44 -9.87
CA SER A 28 -10.75 -2.69 -9.11
C SER A 28 -10.31 -2.47 -7.67
N PRO A 29 -11.06 -1.68 -6.85
CA PRO A 29 -10.65 -1.41 -5.47
C PRO A 29 -10.52 -2.68 -4.63
N ASP A 30 -11.35 -3.69 -4.86
CA ASP A 30 -11.23 -4.96 -4.15
C ASP A 30 -9.97 -5.71 -4.56
N THR A 31 -9.53 -5.61 -5.82
CA THR A 31 -8.29 -6.22 -6.28
C THR A 31 -7.09 -5.61 -5.54
N VAL A 32 -7.07 -4.30 -5.38
CA VAL A 32 -6.02 -3.60 -4.61
C VAL A 32 -5.98 -4.08 -3.16
N LYS A 33 -7.14 -4.16 -2.51
CA LYS A 33 -7.25 -4.64 -1.13
C LYS A 33 -6.76 -6.08 -1.00
N HIS A 34 -7.19 -6.97 -1.89
CA HIS A 34 -6.77 -8.38 -1.87
C HIS A 34 -5.27 -8.53 -2.11
N TYR A 35 -4.72 -7.78 -3.06
CA TYR A 35 -3.29 -7.77 -3.35
C TYR A 35 -2.48 -7.36 -2.12
N LEU A 36 -2.89 -6.27 -1.46
CA LEU A 36 -2.22 -5.78 -0.26
C LEU A 36 -2.39 -6.74 0.93
N GLN A 37 -3.55 -7.37 1.08
CA GLN A 37 -3.76 -8.39 2.12
C GLN A 37 -2.81 -9.57 1.94
N LEU A 38 -2.60 -10.05 0.71
CA LEU A 38 -1.68 -11.15 0.44
C LEU A 38 -0.22 -10.77 0.77
N HIS A 39 0.15 -9.50 0.59
CA HIS A 39 1.50 -9.05 0.89
C HIS A 39 1.73 -8.75 2.37
N LEU A 40 0.75 -8.19 3.06
CA LEU A 40 0.98 -7.55 4.35
C LEU A 40 0.24 -8.17 5.53
N ALA A 41 -0.92 -8.80 5.32
CA ALA A 41 -1.80 -9.19 6.42
C ALA A 41 -1.20 -10.21 7.37
N ALA A 42 -0.32 -11.11 6.88
CA ALA A 42 0.30 -12.15 7.69
C ALA A 42 1.60 -11.72 8.38
N LYS A 43 2.04 -10.48 8.17
CA LYS A 43 3.26 -9.96 8.80
C LYS A 43 3.04 -9.81 10.30
N GLY A 44 3.99 -10.29 11.10
CA GLY A 44 3.91 -10.22 12.57
C GLY A 44 4.39 -8.89 13.15
N HIS A 45 4.78 -7.94 12.31
CA HIS A 45 5.24 -6.59 12.69
C HIS A 45 4.69 -5.60 11.67
N GLU A 46 4.66 -4.32 12.02
CA GLU A 46 4.19 -3.32 11.08
C GLU A 46 5.17 -3.17 9.91
N VAL A 47 4.60 -3.09 8.70
CA VAL A 47 5.33 -2.82 7.46
C VAL A 47 4.59 -1.70 6.76
N PHE A 48 5.34 -0.69 6.31
CA PHE A 48 4.80 0.36 5.47
C PHE A 48 5.26 0.12 4.03
N ALA A 49 4.29 0.01 3.14
CA ALA A 49 4.52 -0.27 1.73
C ALA A 49 3.89 0.79 0.84
N VAL A 50 4.36 0.89 -0.38
CA VAL A 50 3.85 1.83 -1.36
C VAL A 50 3.64 1.13 -2.69
N LEU A 51 2.46 1.30 -3.27
CA LEU A 51 2.17 0.99 -4.66
C LEU A 51 2.52 2.22 -5.49
N PHE A 52 3.45 2.07 -6.42
CA PHE A 52 3.83 3.12 -7.36
C PHE A 52 3.05 2.94 -8.66
N LEU A 53 2.42 4.02 -9.13
CA LEU A 53 1.50 3.98 -10.26
C LEU A 53 1.94 4.92 -11.37
N ASP A 54 1.63 4.55 -12.61
CA ASP A 54 1.87 5.40 -13.78
C ASP A 54 0.81 6.50 -13.91
N ALA A 55 0.90 7.30 -14.98
CA ALA A 55 -0.03 8.41 -15.21
C ALA A 55 -1.47 7.96 -15.47
N GLN A 56 -1.67 6.70 -15.83
CA GLN A 56 -3.00 6.09 -15.98
C GLN A 56 -3.42 5.32 -14.74
N ASN A 57 -2.72 5.51 -13.62
CA ASN A 57 -2.99 4.84 -12.34
C ASN A 57 -2.88 3.31 -12.41
N ARG A 58 -1.96 2.80 -13.23
CA ARG A 58 -1.65 1.37 -13.33
C ARG A 58 -0.40 1.07 -12.51
N LEU A 59 -0.34 -0.14 -11.97
CA LEU A 59 0.75 -0.57 -11.10
C LEU A 59 2.09 -0.62 -11.85
N LEU A 60 3.09 0.09 -11.31
CA LEU A 60 4.48 -0.01 -11.73
C LEU A 60 5.26 -0.96 -10.80
N ALA A 61 5.11 -0.79 -9.50
CA ALA A 61 5.84 -1.58 -8.50
C ALA A 61 5.16 -1.49 -7.15
N LEU A 62 5.35 -2.51 -6.32
CA LEU A 62 5.07 -2.49 -4.89
C LEU A 62 6.38 -2.61 -4.14
N GLU A 63 6.65 -1.70 -3.21
CA GLU A 63 7.83 -1.79 -2.34
C GLU A 63 7.46 -1.70 -0.88
N GLU A 64 8.03 -2.57 -0.06
CA GLU A 64 7.99 -2.46 1.40
C GLU A 64 9.16 -1.54 1.79
N LEU A 65 8.86 -0.33 2.20
CA LEU A 65 9.87 0.71 2.44
C LEU A 65 10.34 0.78 3.89
N PHE A 66 9.44 0.54 4.83
CA PHE A 66 9.77 0.67 6.25
C PHE A 66 9.22 -0.52 7.01
N ARG A 67 10.01 -0.94 7.99
CA ARG A 67 9.65 -2.02 8.89
C ARG A 67 9.68 -1.47 10.31
N GLY A 68 8.59 -1.64 11.03
CA GLY A 68 8.47 -1.21 12.41
C GLY A 68 8.48 -2.35 13.40
N THR A 69 8.05 -2.03 14.61
CA THR A 69 7.81 -2.99 15.68
C THR A 69 6.39 -3.57 15.54
N LEU A 70 5.90 -4.23 16.60
CA LEU A 70 4.52 -4.70 16.65
C LEU A 70 3.49 -3.57 16.65
N THR A 71 3.89 -2.35 17.05
CA THR A 71 2.98 -1.26 17.31
C THR A 71 3.31 0.05 16.59
N GLN A 72 4.49 0.17 15.99
CA GLN A 72 4.94 1.44 15.43
C GLN A 72 5.95 1.27 14.29
N THR A 73 5.79 2.10 13.26
CA THR A 73 6.71 2.20 12.14
C THR A 73 7.09 3.65 11.93
N SER A 74 8.39 3.93 11.82
CA SER A 74 8.87 5.27 11.44
C SER A 74 8.94 5.36 9.92
N VAL A 75 8.25 6.34 9.35
CA VAL A 75 8.22 6.57 7.90
C VAL A 75 8.91 7.91 7.61
N TYR A 76 9.90 7.86 6.72
CA TYR A 76 10.65 9.04 6.32
C TYR A 76 10.18 9.52 4.95
N PRO A 77 9.52 10.68 4.87
CA PRO A 77 8.97 11.16 3.59
C PRO A 77 10.01 11.24 2.46
N ARG A 78 11.25 11.62 2.75
CA ARG A 78 12.30 11.70 1.74
C ARG A 78 12.54 10.37 1.02
N GLU A 79 12.43 9.24 1.75
CA GLU A 79 12.62 7.91 1.15
C GLU A 79 11.48 7.56 0.21
N VAL A 80 10.26 7.93 0.59
CA VAL A 80 9.09 7.74 -0.28
C VAL A 80 9.25 8.57 -1.57
N VAL A 81 9.68 9.82 -1.44
CA VAL A 81 9.95 10.70 -2.59
C VAL A 81 11.02 10.08 -3.51
N LEU A 82 12.14 9.64 -2.95
CA LEU A 82 13.22 9.04 -3.73
C LEU A 82 12.75 7.82 -4.51
N ARG A 83 11.95 6.96 -3.89
CA ARG A 83 11.44 5.77 -4.57
C ARG A 83 10.39 6.11 -5.62
N ALA A 84 9.54 7.09 -5.35
CA ALA A 84 8.56 7.57 -6.34
C ALA A 84 9.27 8.12 -7.60
N LEU A 85 10.32 8.90 -7.41
CA LEU A 85 11.11 9.43 -8.52
C LEU A 85 11.87 8.33 -9.27
N HIS A 86 12.40 7.33 -8.54
CA HIS A 86 13.07 6.19 -9.14
C HIS A 86 12.15 5.44 -10.10
N HIS A 87 10.90 5.22 -9.73
CA HIS A 87 9.91 4.53 -10.56
C HIS A 87 9.25 5.46 -11.58
N GLN A 88 9.56 6.75 -11.56
CA GLN A 88 8.87 7.74 -12.39
C GLN A 88 7.35 7.69 -12.18
N ALA A 89 6.95 7.51 -10.93
CA ALA A 89 5.55 7.38 -10.57
C ALA A 89 4.82 8.72 -10.70
N ALA A 90 3.58 8.68 -11.19
CA ALA A 90 2.68 9.82 -11.22
C ALA A 90 1.75 9.83 -10.00
N ALA A 91 1.58 8.69 -9.36
CA ALA A 91 0.72 8.54 -8.20
C ALA A 91 1.17 7.36 -7.33
N VAL A 92 0.69 7.32 -6.10
CA VAL A 92 0.97 6.24 -5.16
C VAL A 92 -0.28 5.87 -4.39
N VAL A 93 -0.33 4.61 -3.95
CA VAL A 93 -1.23 4.13 -2.90
C VAL A 93 -0.35 3.73 -1.73
N LEU A 94 -0.57 4.33 -0.58
CA LEU A 94 0.13 3.98 0.65
C LEU A 94 -0.56 2.77 1.29
N ALA A 95 0.20 1.94 1.96
CA ALA A 95 -0.35 0.78 2.64
C ALA A 95 0.46 0.45 3.89
N HIS A 96 -0.21 -0.05 4.92
CA HIS A 96 0.45 -0.66 6.05
C HIS A 96 -0.49 -1.67 6.71
N ASN A 97 0.08 -2.56 7.50
CA ASN A 97 -0.68 -3.54 8.27
C ASN A 97 -0.74 -3.16 9.73
N HIS A 98 -1.83 -3.55 10.38
CA HIS A 98 -1.96 -3.50 11.83
C HIS A 98 -1.94 -4.94 12.37
N PRO A 99 -0.82 -5.41 12.95
CA PRO A 99 -0.74 -6.78 13.49
C PRO A 99 -1.76 -7.05 14.59
N SER A 100 -2.26 -5.98 15.26
CA SER A 100 -3.31 -6.09 16.28
C SER A 100 -4.64 -6.60 15.76
N GLY A 101 -4.87 -6.57 14.45
CA GLY A 101 -6.12 -6.99 13.83
C GLY A 101 -7.14 -5.89 13.57
N SER A 102 -6.97 -4.69 14.12
CA SER A 102 -7.84 -3.55 13.84
C SER A 102 -7.40 -2.84 12.57
N VAL A 103 -8.35 -2.44 11.72
CA VAL A 103 -8.06 -1.63 10.53
C VAL A 103 -8.43 -0.15 10.72
N GLN A 104 -8.82 0.25 11.94
CA GLN A 104 -9.16 1.65 12.20
C GLN A 104 -7.92 2.53 12.10
N PRO A 105 -7.95 3.61 11.30
CA PRO A 105 -6.85 4.55 11.22
C PRO A 105 -6.61 5.23 12.56
N SER A 106 -5.35 5.32 12.98
CA SER A 106 -4.95 6.12 14.11
C SER A 106 -4.81 7.59 13.70
N ARG A 107 -4.70 8.48 14.69
CA ARG A 107 -4.38 9.89 14.40
C ARG A 107 -3.01 10.01 13.73
N ALA A 108 -2.07 9.16 14.12
CA ALA A 108 -0.75 9.11 13.50
C ALA A 108 -0.84 8.68 12.04
N ASP A 109 -1.71 7.72 11.71
CA ASP A 109 -1.96 7.29 10.33
C ASP A 109 -2.49 8.45 9.49
N GLU A 110 -3.46 9.19 10.01
CA GLU A 110 -4.04 10.34 9.31
C GLU A 110 -3.01 11.46 9.12
N ALA A 111 -2.23 11.77 10.16
CA ALA A 111 -1.18 12.80 10.08
C ALA A 111 -0.09 12.43 9.07
N LEU A 112 0.34 11.17 9.08
CA LEU A 112 1.33 10.66 8.13
C LEU A 112 0.81 10.76 6.69
N THR A 113 -0.43 10.38 6.47
CA THR A 113 -1.07 10.47 5.15
C THR A 113 -1.06 11.90 4.63
N GLN A 114 -1.43 12.86 5.46
CA GLN A 114 -1.43 14.27 5.07
C GLN A 114 -0.02 14.80 4.80
N THR A 115 0.96 14.41 5.62
CA THR A 115 2.36 14.78 5.41
C THR A 115 2.88 14.26 4.09
N LEU A 116 2.63 12.99 3.78
CA LEU A 116 3.07 12.38 2.52
C LEU A 116 2.34 12.98 1.32
N LYS A 117 1.05 13.25 1.45
CA LYS A 117 0.26 13.89 0.41
C LYS A 117 0.84 15.25 0.04
N THR A 118 1.14 16.08 1.02
CA THR A 118 1.72 17.40 0.83
C THR A 118 3.14 17.30 0.24
N THR A 119 3.96 16.40 0.79
CA THR A 119 5.35 16.24 0.35
C THR A 119 5.44 15.77 -1.08
N LEU A 120 4.67 14.73 -1.44
CA LEU A 120 4.69 14.16 -2.78
C LEU A 120 4.09 15.11 -3.83
N ALA A 121 3.13 15.94 -3.43
CA ALA A 121 2.57 16.96 -4.33
C ALA A 121 3.65 17.95 -4.83
N LEU A 122 4.69 18.19 -4.03
CA LEU A 122 5.79 19.07 -4.42
C LEU A 122 6.59 18.53 -5.61
N VAL A 123 6.54 17.24 -5.87
CA VAL A 123 7.21 16.59 -6.99
C VAL A 123 6.20 15.98 -7.97
N ASP A 124 4.99 16.51 -7.99
CA ASP A 124 3.91 16.12 -8.90
C ASP A 124 3.48 14.65 -8.78
N VAL A 125 3.56 14.09 -7.58
CA VAL A 125 3.10 12.73 -7.31
C VAL A 125 1.86 12.81 -6.42
N ARG A 126 0.76 12.18 -6.85
CA ARG A 126 -0.51 12.21 -6.13
C ARG A 126 -0.61 11.01 -5.18
N VAL A 127 -1.10 11.24 -3.98
CA VAL A 127 -1.49 10.16 -3.07
C VAL A 127 -2.98 9.88 -3.26
N LEU A 128 -3.29 8.71 -3.80
CA LEU A 128 -4.67 8.34 -4.15
C LEU A 128 -5.42 7.70 -3.00
N ASP A 129 -4.72 6.94 -2.17
CA ASP A 129 -5.33 6.22 -1.06
C ASP A 129 -4.26 5.83 -0.03
N HIS A 130 -4.72 5.42 1.13
CA HIS A 130 -3.94 4.77 2.15
C HIS A 130 -4.76 3.60 2.66
N VAL A 131 -4.31 2.39 2.41
CA VAL A 131 -5.01 1.16 2.74
C VAL A 131 -4.37 0.51 3.96
N ILE A 132 -5.19 0.23 4.96
CA ILE A 132 -4.77 -0.47 6.18
C ILE A 132 -5.26 -1.90 6.10
N VAL A 133 -4.36 -2.87 6.30
CA VAL A 133 -4.72 -4.28 6.22
C VAL A 133 -4.48 -5.00 7.55
N ALA A 134 -5.31 -6.00 7.79
CA ALA A 134 -5.20 -6.93 8.89
C ALA A 134 -5.70 -8.29 8.40
N PRO A 135 -5.50 -9.38 9.14
CA PRO A 135 -6.02 -10.67 8.71
C PRO A 135 -7.52 -10.61 8.43
N GLY A 136 -7.91 -10.93 7.20
CA GLY A 136 -9.31 -10.95 6.78
C GLY A 136 -9.97 -9.59 6.57
N GLN A 137 -9.25 -8.49 6.74
CA GLN A 137 -9.81 -7.14 6.63
C GLN A 137 -8.89 -6.19 5.87
N ALA A 138 -9.49 -5.22 5.20
CA ALA A 138 -8.77 -4.09 4.61
C ALA A 138 -9.69 -2.86 4.62
N LEU A 139 -9.10 -1.70 4.93
CA LEU A 139 -9.83 -0.43 4.96
C LEU A 139 -9.13 0.56 4.05
N SER A 140 -9.90 1.20 3.17
CA SER A 140 -9.44 2.32 2.35
C SER A 140 -9.75 3.62 3.07
N MET A 141 -8.72 4.41 3.37
CA MET A 141 -8.91 5.71 4.00
C MET A 141 -9.61 6.68 3.05
N ALA A 142 -9.39 6.56 1.74
CA ALA A 142 -10.08 7.39 0.75
C ALA A 142 -11.59 7.14 0.76
N GLU A 143 -12.03 5.88 0.88
CA GLU A 143 -13.44 5.53 1.00
C GLU A 143 -14.09 6.12 2.26
N LYS A 144 -13.28 6.43 3.27
CA LYS A 144 -13.73 7.07 4.52
C LYS A 144 -13.59 8.59 4.49
N GLY A 145 -13.16 9.16 3.37
CA GLY A 145 -12.97 10.61 3.25
C GLY A 145 -11.75 11.14 3.99
N LEU A 146 -10.76 10.30 4.27
CA LEU A 146 -9.58 10.66 5.08
C LEU A 146 -8.33 10.94 4.23
N VAL A 147 -8.45 10.88 2.92
CA VAL A 147 -7.33 11.17 2.00
C VAL A 147 -7.67 12.34 1.10
#